data_becd8a22d58406d4588c3842b434f8bc
#
_entry.id   becd8a22d58406d4588c3842b434f8bc
#
_cell.length_a   1.000
_cell.length_b   1.000
_cell.length_c   1.000
_cell.angle_alpha   90.00
_cell.angle_beta   90.00
_cell.angle_gamma   90.00
#
_symmetry.space_group_name_H-M   'P 1'
#
loop_
_entity.id
_entity.type
_entity.pdbx_description
1 polymer ?
#
loop_
_entity_poly.entity_id
_entity_poly.type
_entity_poly.pdbx_seq_one_letter_code
_entity_poly.pdbx_strand_id
1 'polypeptide(L)'
;MGLAEDVMAYQPVNEQEHVDRELILGRLAHDPHVADRSSLAHLTTSAWTVDAAGERVLLCYHNIYDSWSWVGGHADGELDLAAVAARELAEETGVTRARLVDAGAGGIASLEALTVDGHVKRGHYVGSHLHLNVTYLFVADPSLALRKKPDENSGVRWVALDEVFALSSEPWMCERVYEKLIARTRELRDAGLLG
;
A
#
# COMPACT_ATOMS: atom_id res chain seq x y z
N MET A 1 8.53 -10.42 -15.18
CA MET A 1 7.13 -10.84 -15.33
C MET A 1 6.29 -9.58 -15.34
N GLY A 2 5.11 -9.57 -15.91
CA GLY A 2 4.25 -8.40 -15.88
C GLY A 2 3.34 -8.42 -14.65
N LEU A 3 2.71 -7.30 -14.31
CA LEU A 3 1.83 -7.17 -13.14
C LEU A 3 0.77 -8.27 -13.06
N ALA A 4 0.11 -8.61 -14.18
CA ALA A 4 -0.92 -9.66 -14.19
C ALA A 4 -0.34 -11.04 -13.83
N GLU A 5 0.87 -11.35 -14.27
CA GLU A 5 1.57 -12.60 -13.92
C GLU A 5 1.94 -12.63 -12.43
N ASP A 6 2.39 -11.51 -11.89
CA ASP A 6 2.73 -11.38 -10.47
C ASP A 6 1.48 -11.51 -9.58
N VAL A 7 0.37 -10.83 -9.93
CA VAL A 7 -0.91 -10.98 -9.24
C VAL A 7 -1.44 -12.41 -9.35
N MET A 8 -1.27 -13.07 -10.50
CA MET A 8 -1.65 -14.48 -10.67
C MET A 8 -0.83 -15.42 -9.81
N ALA A 9 0.46 -15.15 -9.64
CA ALA A 9 1.38 -15.95 -8.81
C ALA A 9 1.18 -15.71 -7.30
N TYR A 10 0.60 -14.56 -6.91
CA TYR A 10 0.36 -14.22 -5.51
C TYR A 10 -0.57 -15.24 -4.84
N GLN A 11 -0.21 -15.65 -3.62
CA GLN A 11 -1.00 -16.60 -2.83
C GLN A 11 -1.80 -15.83 -1.77
N PRO A 12 -3.14 -15.70 -1.94
CA PRO A 12 -4.01 -15.05 -0.97
C PRO A 12 -3.95 -15.73 0.40
N VAL A 13 -3.92 -14.93 1.47
CA VAL A 13 -3.86 -15.44 2.85
C VAL A 13 -5.23 -15.57 3.52
N ASN A 14 -6.26 -14.97 2.93
CA ASN A 14 -7.62 -15.02 3.44
C ASN A 14 -8.67 -14.92 2.30
N GLU A 15 -9.94 -15.02 2.66
CA GLU A 15 -11.06 -14.96 1.71
C GLU A 15 -11.19 -13.60 1.01
N GLN A 16 -10.85 -12.49 1.69
CA GLN A 16 -10.88 -11.14 1.10
C GLN A 16 -9.87 -11.04 -0.04
N GLU A 17 -8.61 -11.38 0.20
CA GLU A 17 -7.59 -11.33 -0.86
C GLU A 17 -7.90 -12.28 -2.03
N HIS A 18 -8.53 -13.42 -1.75
CA HIS A 18 -8.93 -14.33 -2.81
C HIS A 18 -9.93 -13.68 -3.77
N VAL A 19 -10.96 -13.00 -3.22
CA VAL A 19 -11.97 -12.31 -4.02
C VAL A 19 -11.36 -11.08 -4.73
N ASP A 20 -10.57 -10.30 -4.01
CA ASP A 20 -9.96 -9.07 -4.54
C ASP A 20 -8.94 -9.37 -5.64
N ARG A 21 -8.16 -10.45 -5.51
CA ARG A 21 -7.25 -10.92 -6.54
C ARG A 21 -7.99 -11.23 -7.85
N GLU A 22 -9.11 -11.97 -7.79
CA GLU A 22 -9.92 -12.29 -8.97
C GLU A 22 -10.50 -11.02 -9.62
N LEU A 23 -10.94 -10.05 -8.80
CA LEU A 23 -11.39 -8.74 -9.29
C LEU A 23 -10.25 -8.00 -10.01
N ILE A 24 -9.07 -7.92 -9.41
CA ILE A 24 -7.90 -7.25 -9.99
C ILE A 24 -7.50 -7.92 -11.31
N LEU A 25 -7.41 -9.26 -11.35
CA LEU A 25 -7.11 -10.01 -12.58
C LEU A 25 -8.15 -9.77 -13.67
N GLY A 26 -9.43 -9.79 -13.31
CA GLY A 26 -10.51 -9.51 -14.25
C GLY A 26 -10.42 -8.10 -14.85
N ARG A 27 -10.09 -7.10 -14.04
CA ARG A 27 -9.90 -5.71 -14.51
C ARG A 27 -8.65 -5.56 -15.36
N LEU A 28 -7.53 -6.15 -14.97
CA LEU A 28 -6.29 -6.17 -15.78
C LEU A 28 -6.51 -6.79 -17.17
N ALA A 29 -7.36 -7.83 -17.26
CA ALA A 29 -7.62 -8.52 -18.51
C ALA A 29 -8.60 -7.78 -19.46
N HIS A 30 -9.53 -6.98 -18.92
CA HIS A 30 -10.67 -6.47 -19.70
C HIS A 30 -10.80 -4.94 -19.71
N ASP A 31 -10.07 -4.20 -18.87
CA ASP A 31 -10.08 -2.75 -18.84
C ASP A 31 -8.74 -2.17 -19.27
N PRO A 32 -8.61 -1.64 -20.50
CA PRO A 32 -7.37 -1.01 -20.96
C PRO A 32 -7.04 0.29 -20.22
N HIS A 33 -7.98 0.84 -19.45
CA HIS A 33 -7.83 2.06 -18.65
C HIS A 33 -7.68 1.79 -17.16
N VAL A 34 -7.46 0.53 -16.76
CA VAL A 34 -7.38 0.14 -15.34
C VAL A 34 -6.30 0.89 -14.54
N ALA A 35 -5.25 1.37 -15.21
CA ALA A 35 -4.22 2.19 -14.59
C ALA A 35 -4.54 3.70 -14.55
N ASP A 36 -5.64 4.12 -15.18
CA ASP A 36 -6.08 5.52 -15.24
C ASP A 36 -7.07 5.83 -14.11
N ARG A 37 -6.94 6.98 -13.44
CA ARG A 37 -7.90 7.46 -12.43
C ARG A 37 -9.30 7.72 -12.98
N SER A 38 -9.48 7.78 -14.30
CA SER A 38 -10.78 7.91 -14.95
C SER A 38 -11.60 6.62 -14.93
N SER A 39 -10.96 5.47 -14.72
CA SER A 39 -11.66 4.20 -14.56
C SER A 39 -12.33 4.13 -13.18
N LEU A 40 -13.57 3.63 -13.13
CA LEU A 40 -14.34 3.46 -11.90
C LEU A 40 -13.64 2.54 -10.87
N ALA A 41 -12.88 1.58 -11.37
CA ALA A 41 -12.02 0.72 -10.55
C ALA A 41 -10.61 0.75 -11.15
N HIS A 42 -9.68 1.46 -10.51
CA HIS A 42 -8.35 1.69 -11.05
C HIS A 42 -7.24 1.29 -10.10
N LEU A 43 -6.07 1.02 -10.69
CA LEU A 43 -4.90 0.57 -9.94
C LEU A 43 -4.33 1.67 -9.04
N THR A 44 -4.07 1.27 -7.81
CA THR A 44 -3.27 2.00 -6.82
C THR A 44 -2.20 1.10 -6.25
N THR A 45 -1.26 1.66 -5.54
CA THR A 45 -0.21 0.89 -4.87
C THR A 45 0.09 1.48 -3.51
N SER A 46 0.56 0.64 -2.60
CA SER A 46 0.97 1.07 -1.27
C SER A 46 2.33 0.50 -0.87
N ALA A 47 3.06 1.28 -0.09
CA ALA A 47 4.33 0.91 0.50
C ALA A 47 4.14 0.63 2.00
N TRP A 48 4.14 -0.65 2.38
CA TRP A 48 4.27 -1.06 3.77
C TRP A 48 5.76 -1.09 4.10
N THR A 49 6.25 -0.04 4.75
CA THR A 49 7.69 0.14 5.00
C THR A 49 8.02 -0.14 6.44
N VAL A 50 8.90 -1.13 6.67
CA VAL A 50 9.30 -1.59 8.00
C VAL A 50 10.81 -1.36 8.24
N ASP A 51 11.24 -1.39 9.50
CA ASP A 51 12.66 -1.44 9.82
C ASP A 51 13.23 -2.88 9.65
N ALA A 52 14.54 -3.00 9.59
CA ALA A 52 15.20 -4.30 9.40
C ALA A 52 14.95 -5.29 10.56
N ALA A 53 14.58 -4.81 11.75
CA ALA A 53 14.18 -5.65 12.87
C ALA A 53 12.75 -6.19 12.72
N GLY A 54 11.94 -5.64 11.80
CA GLY A 54 10.52 -5.98 11.66
C GLY A 54 9.70 -5.65 12.91
N GLU A 55 10.08 -4.60 13.64
CA GLU A 55 9.44 -4.16 14.88
C GLU A 55 8.61 -2.88 14.68
N ARG A 56 9.00 -2.05 13.72
CA ARG A 56 8.37 -0.75 13.44
C ARG A 56 7.95 -0.64 12.00
N VAL A 57 6.88 0.12 11.77
CA VAL A 57 6.37 0.50 10.45
C VAL A 57 6.32 2.02 10.32
N LEU A 58 6.57 2.51 9.11
CA LEU A 58 6.46 3.93 8.78
C LEU A 58 5.01 4.25 8.37
N LEU A 59 4.37 5.17 9.07
CA LEU A 59 3.03 5.64 8.78
C LEU A 59 3.00 7.14 8.51
N CYS A 60 2.02 7.55 7.69
CA CYS A 60 1.65 8.93 7.43
C CYS A 60 0.31 9.28 8.07
N TYR A 61 0.15 10.50 8.60
CA TYR A 61 -1.17 11.01 8.98
C TYR A 61 -1.85 11.62 7.77
N HIS A 62 -2.77 10.88 7.18
CA HIS A 62 -3.42 11.25 5.92
C HIS A 62 -4.51 12.30 6.13
N ASN A 63 -4.39 13.46 5.46
CA ASN A 63 -5.26 14.62 5.69
C ASN A 63 -6.74 14.38 5.33
N ILE A 64 -7.04 13.52 4.34
CA ILE A 64 -8.42 13.25 3.90
C ILE A 64 -9.09 12.22 4.82
N TYR A 65 -8.37 11.15 5.19
CA TYR A 65 -8.93 10.07 6.03
C TYR A 65 -8.87 10.38 7.53
N ASP A 66 -8.14 11.45 7.91
CA ASP A 66 -7.94 11.85 9.32
C ASP A 66 -7.46 10.66 10.17
N SER A 67 -6.49 9.93 9.64
CA SER A 67 -6.01 8.66 10.17
C SER A 67 -4.53 8.47 9.92
N TRP A 68 -3.86 7.73 10.80
CA TRP A 68 -2.54 7.17 10.52
C TRP A 68 -2.71 5.97 9.59
N SER A 69 -2.06 6.02 8.44
CA SER A 69 -2.13 4.98 7.42
C SER A 69 -0.79 4.74 6.74
N TRP A 70 -0.73 3.70 5.96
CA TRP A 70 0.40 3.42 5.07
C TRP A 70 0.57 4.54 4.03
N VAL A 71 1.69 4.50 3.32
CA VAL A 71 1.97 5.37 2.17
C VAL A 71 1.42 4.73 0.91
N GLY A 72 0.85 5.51 0.00
CA GLY A 72 0.38 4.96 -1.27
C GLY A 72 -0.07 6.01 -2.27
N GLY A 73 -0.24 5.59 -3.51
CA GLY A 73 -0.62 6.47 -4.60
C GLY A 73 -1.25 5.73 -5.78
N HIS A 74 -1.61 6.50 -6.80
CA HIS A 74 -2.25 5.99 -8.00
C HIS A 74 -1.20 5.54 -9.03
N ALA A 75 -1.58 4.55 -9.84
CA ALA A 75 -0.75 4.06 -10.93
C ALA A 75 -0.49 5.12 -12.01
N ASP A 76 -1.51 5.95 -12.33
CA ASP A 76 -1.44 7.04 -13.31
C ASP A 76 -0.83 6.62 -14.67
N GLY A 77 -1.23 5.45 -15.14
CA GLY A 77 -0.77 4.87 -16.39
C GLY A 77 0.45 3.95 -16.27
N GLU A 78 1.11 3.88 -15.12
CA GLU A 78 2.24 2.97 -14.89
C GLU A 78 1.77 1.59 -14.40
N LEU A 79 2.39 0.52 -14.90
CA LEU A 79 2.13 -0.85 -14.47
C LEU A 79 3.27 -1.43 -13.61
N ASP A 80 4.40 -0.74 -13.49
CA ASP A 80 5.44 -1.06 -12.49
C ASP A 80 5.03 -0.46 -11.14
N LEU A 81 4.05 -1.10 -10.50
CA LEU A 81 3.50 -0.60 -9.24
C LEU A 81 4.50 -0.63 -8.08
N ALA A 82 5.52 -1.48 -8.13
CA ALA A 82 6.59 -1.47 -7.14
C ALA A 82 7.43 -0.17 -7.25
N ALA A 83 7.74 0.26 -8.49
CA ALA A 83 8.43 1.53 -8.72
C ALA A 83 7.55 2.73 -8.32
N VAL A 84 6.24 2.68 -8.58
CA VAL A 84 5.27 3.70 -8.12
C VAL A 84 5.27 3.77 -6.60
N ALA A 85 5.14 2.64 -5.90
CA ALA A 85 5.15 2.59 -4.42
C ALA A 85 6.43 3.17 -3.83
N ALA A 86 7.60 2.86 -4.41
CA ALA A 86 8.88 3.42 -3.98
C ALA A 86 8.95 4.94 -4.20
N ARG A 87 8.39 5.44 -5.29
CA ARG A 87 8.30 6.88 -5.59
C ARG A 87 7.40 7.60 -4.57
N GLU A 88 6.20 7.09 -4.33
CA GLU A 88 5.26 7.66 -3.34
C GLU A 88 5.88 7.66 -1.94
N LEU A 89 6.55 6.57 -1.54
CA LEU A 89 7.31 6.51 -0.30
C LEU A 89 8.31 7.66 -0.18
N ALA A 90 9.08 7.90 -1.23
CA ALA A 90 10.07 8.98 -1.24
C ALA A 90 9.43 10.38 -1.21
N GLU A 91 8.34 10.57 -1.95
CA GLU A 91 7.64 11.86 -2.04
C GLU A 91 6.95 12.23 -0.73
N GLU A 92 6.21 11.30 -0.12
CA GLU A 92 5.41 11.55 1.07
C GLU A 92 6.19 11.55 2.38
N THR A 93 7.33 10.82 2.42
CA THR A 93 8.06 10.59 3.68
C THR A 93 9.50 11.09 3.66
N GLY A 94 10.06 11.36 2.47
CA GLY A 94 11.47 11.67 2.30
C GLY A 94 12.40 10.45 2.33
N VAL A 95 11.88 9.24 2.51
CA VAL A 95 12.66 8.00 2.49
C VAL A 95 12.99 7.59 1.06
N THR A 96 14.20 7.90 0.61
CA THR A 96 14.68 7.60 -0.76
C THR A 96 15.52 6.33 -0.85
N ARG A 97 15.85 5.71 0.28
CA ARG A 97 16.62 4.47 0.35
C ARG A 97 15.80 3.42 1.09
N ALA A 98 14.98 2.73 0.33
CA ALA A 98 14.23 1.58 0.82
C ALA A 98 14.51 0.40 -0.10
N ARG A 99 14.59 -0.80 0.48
CA ARG A 99 14.78 -2.05 -0.26
C ARG A 99 13.45 -2.77 -0.35
N LEU A 100 13.00 -3.06 -1.57
CA LEU A 100 11.86 -3.95 -1.79
C LEU A 100 12.19 -5.36 -1.28
N VAL A 101 11.29 -5.96 -0.53
CA VAL A 101 11.40 -7.36 -0.10
C VAL A 101 10.68 -8.23 -1.13
N ASP A 102 11.45 -8.96 -1.92
CA ASP A 102 10.90 -9.92 -2.89
C ASP A 102 10.84 -11.31 -2.26
N ALA A 103 9.65 -11.66 -1.81
CA ALA A 103 9.32 -13.00 -1.31
C ALA A 103 8.53 -13.84 -2.34
N GLY A 104 8.66 -13.53 -3.62
CA GLY A 104 7.90 -14.11 -4.72
C GLY A 104 6.77 -13.19 -5.21
N ALA A 105 6.11 -13.57 -6.29
CA ALA A 105 5.01 -12.80 -6.91
C ALA A 105 5.37 -11.33 -7.17
N GLY A 106 6.59 -11.06 -7.64
CA GLY A 106 7.07 -9.70 -7.92
C GLY A 106 7.20 -8.79 -6.69
N GLY A 107 7.27 -9.36 -5.47
CA GLY A 107 7.36 -8.62 -4.22
C GLY A 107 6.01 -8.17 -3.66
N ILE A 108 4.89 -8.65 -4.20
CA ILE A 108 3.54 -8.32 -3.69
C ILE A 108 3.40 -8.87 -2.26
N ALA A 109 3.08 -7.98 -1.33
CA ALA A 109 2.85 -8.31 0.06
C ALA A 109 1.38 -8.48 0.42
N SER A 110 0.47 -7.78 -0.30
CA SER A 110 -0.97 -7.81 -0.05
C SER A 110 -1.77 -7.28 -1.24
N LEU A 111 -3.03 -7.71 -1.37
CA LEU A 111 -3.97 -7.26 -2.41
C LEU A 111 -5.29 -6.80 -1.77
N GLU A 112 -5.81 -5.66 -2.20
CA GLU A 112 -7.06 -5.07 -1.70
C GLU A 112 -7.88 -4.41 -2.80
N ALA A 113 -9.20 -4.57 -2.75
CA ALA A 113 -10.15 -3.70 -3.42
C ALA A 113 -10.77 -2.75 -2.39
N LEU A 114 -10.28 -1.51 -2.36
CA LEU A 114 -10.68 -0.50 -1.38
C LEU A 114 -11.78 0.38 -1.94
N THR A 115 -12.84 0.57 -1.16
CA THR A 115 -13.90 1.53 -1.53
C THR A 115 -13.48 2.95 -1.18
N VAL A 116 -13.71 3.87 -2.11
CA VAL A 116 -13.50 5.31 -1.91
C VAL A 116 -14.84 6.01 -2.03
N ASP A 117 -15.28 6.64 -0.96
CA ASP A 117 -16.51 7.43 -0.95
C ASP A 117 -16.36 8.69 -1.80
N GLY A 118 -17.49 9.17 -2.34
CA GLY A 118 -17.52 10.43 -3.06
C GLY A 118 -17.06 11.59 -2.17
N HIS A 119 -16.10 12.38 -2.66
CA HIS A 119 -15.48 13.46 -1.89
C HIS A 119 -15.15 14.68 -2.75
N VAL A 120 -14.83 15.80 -2.12
CA VAL A 120 -14.39 17.01 -2.82
C VAL A 120 -12.86 17.08 -2.77
N LYS A 121 -12.22 17.11 -3.94
CA LYS A 121 -10.77 17.28 -4.09
C LYS A 121 -10.49 18.52 -4.95
N ARG A 122 -9.73 19.48 -4.41
CA ARG A 122 -9.37 20.75 -5.09
C ARG A 122 -10.58 21.48 -5.66
N GLY A 123 -11.72 21.49 -4.94
CA GLY A 123 -12.95 22.18 -5.34
C GLY A 123 -13.83 21.42 -6.34
N HIS A 124 -13.47 20.22 -6.76
CA HIS A 124 -14.25 19.37 -7.66
C HIS A 124 -14.75 18.12 -6.94
N TYR A 125 -16.01 17.76 -7.20
CA TYR A 125 -16.56 16.50 -6.67
C TYR A 125 -16.02 15.31 -7.45
N VAL A 126 -15.46 14.34 -6.73
CA VAL A 126 -15.03 13.04 -7.23
C VAL A 126 -16.06 12.01 -6.79
N GLY A 127 -16.63 11.25 -7.74
CA GLY A 127 -17.60 10.20 -7.44
C GLY A 127 -16.99 9.01 -6.70
N SER A 128 -17.82 8.20 -6.05
CA SER A 128 -17.37 6.94 -5.43
C SER A 128 -16.75 6.01 -6.46
N HIS A 129 -15.67 5.33 -6.08
CA HIS A 129 -14.90 4.45 -6.96
C HIS A 129 -14.14 3.39 -6.16
N LEU A 130 -13.45 2.48 -6.85
CA LEU A 130 -12.62 1.45 -6.23
C LEU A 130 -11.14 1.69 -6.51
N HIS A 131 -10.32 1.59 -5.49
CA HIS A 131 -8.88 1.42 -5.62
C HIS A 131 -8.55 -0.07 -5.64
N LEU A 132 -7.99 -0.54 -6.75
CA LEU A 132 -7.41 -1.88 -6.89
C LEU A 132 -5.97 -1.81 -6.43
N ASN A 133 -5.76 -2.02 -5.14
CA ASN A 133 -4.50 -1.75 -4.48
C ASN A 133 -3.58 -2.96 -4.47
N VAL A 134 -2.32 -2.73 -4.83
CA VAL A 134 -1.24 -3.72 -4.72
C VAL A 134 -0.22 -3.18 -3.73
N THR A 135 -0.06 -3.86 -2.61
CA THR A 135 0.87 -3.45 -1.56
C THR A 135 2.22 -4.15 -1.70
N TYR A 136 3.28 -3.38 -1.58
CA TYR A 136 4.65 -3.86 -1.53
C TYR A 136 5.28 -3.62 -0.17
N LEU A 137 6.10 -4.56 0.29
CA LEU A 137 6.83 -4.42 1.54
C LEU A 137 8.24 -3.91 1.27
N PHE A 138 8.59 -2.83 1.96
CA PHE A 138 9.93 -2.24 1.91
C PHE A 138 10.62 -2.30 3.27
N VAL A 139 11.95 -2.39 3.25
CA VAL A 139 12.79 -2.20 4.44
C VAL A 139 13.55 -0.90 4.29
N ALA A 140 13.52 -0.06 5.33
CA ALA A 140 14.26 1.19 5.38
C ALA A 140 14.93 1.42 6.75
N ASP A 141 15.97 2.24 6.76
CA ASP A 141 16.65 2.64 7.98
C ASP A 141 15.82 3.70 8.74
N PRO A 142 15.35 3.40 9.97
CA PRO A 142 14.54 4.31 10.75
C PRO A 142 15.29 5.53 11.30
N SER A 143 16.60 5.59 11.14
CA SER A 143 17.43 6.75 11.50
C SER A 143 17.42 7.85 10.42
N LEU A 144 16.90 7.55 9.23
CA LEU A 144 16.78 8.53 8.15
C LEU A 144 15.83 9.66 8.53
N ALA A 145 16.20 10.89 8.12
CA ALA A 145 15.34 12.05 8.35
C ALA A 145 14.03 11.94 7.56
N LEU A 146 12.91 12.08 8.25
CA LEU A 146 11.58 12.06 7.65
C LEU A 146 11.15 13.47 7.25
N ARG A 147 10.36 13.55 6.18
CA ARG A 147 9.77 14.79 5.67
C ARG A 147 8.32 14.54 5.26
N LYS A 148 7.41 15.30 5.81
CA LYS A 148 6.00 15.27 5.39
C LYS A 148 5.76 15.99 4.05
N LYS A 149 4.71 15.61 3.34
CA LYS A 149 4.17 16.26 2.14
C LYS A 149 2.87 16.97 2.53
N PRO A 150 2.90 18.30 2.83
CA PRO A 150 1.80 18.98 3.51
C PRO A 150 0.46 18.99 2.78
N ASP A 151 0.45 18.81 1.47
CA ASP A 151 -0.76 18.70 0.65
C ASP A 151 -1.42 17.31 0.71
N GLU A 152 -0.72 16.29 1.24
CA GLU A 152 -1.21 14.92 1.37
C GLU A 152 -1.24 14.44 2.82
N ASN A 153 -0.17 14.73 3.60
CA ASN A 153 -0.06 14.31 4.99
C ASN A 153 0.41 15.42 5.92
N SER A 154 -0.03 15.37 7.18
CA SER A 154 0.37 16.31 8.23
C SER A 154 1.38 15.72 9.22
N GLY A 155 1.65 14.43 9.16
CA GLY A 155 2.62 13.74 10.01
C GLY A 155 3.24 12.53 9.32
N VAL A 156 4.49 12.23 9.65
CA VAL A 156 5.20 11.00 9.23
C VAL A 156 6.00 10.51 10.42
N ARG A 157 5.86 9.23 10.79
CA ARG A 157 6.64 8.66 11.89
C ARG A 157 6.74 7.14 11.83
N TRP A 158 7.77 6.62 12.45
CA TRP A 158 7.90 5.22 12.79
C TRP A 158 7.08 4.90 14.03
N VAL A 159 6.29 3.83 13.98
CA VAL A 159 5.48 3.33 15.09
C VAL A 159 5.75 1.85 15.30
N ALA A 160 5.59 1.34 16.52
CA ALA A 160 5.67 -0.08 16.76
C ALA A 160 4.50 -0.80 16.08
N LEU A 161 4.73 -2.03 15.59
CA LEU A 161 3.69 -2.79 14.88
C LEU A 161 2.42 -3.01 15.71
N ASP A 162 2.54 -3.13 17.01
CA ASP A 162 1.41 -3.32 17.94
C ASP A 162 0.63 -2.01 18.24
N GLU A 163 1.22 -0.85 17.94
CA GLU A 163 0.54 0.44 18.08
C GLU A 163 -0.34 0.81 16.88
N VAL A 164 -0.20 0.13 15.73
CA VAL A 164 -0.90 0.47 14.48
C VAL A 164 -2.41 0.53 14.67
N PHE A 165 -3.00 -0.46 15.37
CA PHE A 165 -4.45 -0.54 15.58
C PHE A 165 -5.00 0.58 16.49
N ALA A 166 -4.19 1.09 17.40
CA ALA A 166 -4.57 2.20 18.27
C ALA A 166 -4.48 3.57 17.57
N LEU A 167 -3.69 3.65 16.50
CA LEU A 167 -3.42 4.89 15.78
C LEU A 167 -4.33 5.08 14.57
N SER A 168 -4.72 3.99 13.90
CA SER A 168 -5.63 4.06 12.76
C SER A 168 -7.08 4.22 13.23
N SER A 169 -7.78 5.19 12.65
CA SER A 169 -9.22 5.41 12.88
C SER A 169 -10.10 4.57 11.95
N GLU A 170 -9.53 3.68 11.15
CA GLU A 170 -10.21 2.91 10.11
C GLU A 170 -10.31 1.42 10.49
N PRO A 171 -11.41 0.98 11.17
CA PRO A 171 -11.52 -0.39 11.70
C PRO A 171 -11.38 -1.47 10.62
N TRP A 172 -11.94 -1.24 9.42
CA TRP A 172 -11.85 -2.20 8.32
C TRP A 172 -10.39 -2.37 7.85
N MET A 173 -9.64 -1.26 7.75
CA MET A 173 -8.21 -1.31 7.41
C MET A 173 -7.40 -2.06 8.48
N CYS A 174 -7.71 -1.84 9.74
CA CYS A 174 -7.08 -2.58 10.84
C CYS A 174 -7.31 -4.08 10.73
N GLU A 175 -8.58 -4.49 10.58
CA GLU A 175 -8.99 -5.90 10.57
C GLU A 175 -8.59 -6.64 9.30
N ARG A 176 -8.69 -5.99 8.13
CA ARG A 176 -8.54 -6.67 6.83
C ARG A 176 -7.20 -6.43 6.16
N VAL A 177 -6.49 -5.37 6.52
CA VAL A 177 -5.25 -4.97 5.86
C VAL A 177 -4.06 -5.03 6.82
N TYR A 178 -4.09 -4.24 7.90
CA TYR A 178 -2.91 -4.12 8.75
C TYR A 178 -2.61 -5.39 9.54
N GLU A 179 -3.64 -6.14 9.96
CA GLU A 179 -3.44 -7.42 10.65
C GLU A 179 -2.63 -8.41 9.79
N LYS A 180 -2.99 -8.58 8.51
CA LYS A 180 -2.27 -9.48 7.60
C LYS A 180 -0.88 -8.96 7.23
N LEU A 181 -0.68 -7.64 7.07
CA LEU A 181 0.63 -7.05 6.80
C LEU A 181 1.59 -7.19 7.99
N ILE A 182 1.08 -7.04 9.21
CA ILE A 182 1.83 -7.29 10.45
C ILE A 182 2.21 -8.77 10.55
N ALA A 183 1.28 -9.68 10.26
CA ALA A 183 1.56 -11.12 10.23
C ALA A 183 2.64 -11.45 9.19
N ARG A 184 2.51 -10.93 7.97
CA ARG A 184 3.49 -11.08 6.89
C ARG A 184 4.86 -10.51 7.27
N THR A 185 4.91 -9.35 7.92
CA THR A 185 6.17 -8.77 8.40
C THR A 185 6.89 -9.71 9.38
N ARG A 186 6.13 -10.31 10.30
CA ARG A 186 6.69 -11.27 11.27
C ARG A 186 7.20 -12.54 10.60
N GLU A 187 6.45 -13.09 9.64
CA GLU A 187 6.87 -14.25 8.84
C GLU A 187 8.18 -13.98 8.09
N LEU A 188 8.28 -12.84 7.40
CA LEU A 188 9.47 -12.44 6.65
C LEU A 188 10.67 -12.18 7.55
N ARG A 189 10.45 -11.57 8.73
CA ARG A 189 11.48 -11.42 9.75
C ARG A 189 12.01 -12.78 10.23
N ASP A 190 11.11 -13.68 10.58
CA ASP A 190 11.45 -15.00 11.12
C ASP A 190 12.14 -15.87 10.04
N ALA A 191 11.87 -15.61 8.76
CA ALA A 191 12.59 -16.19 7.62
C ALA A 191 13.93 -15.51 7.30
N GLY A 192 14.31 -14.42 8.01
CA GLY A 192 15.56 -13.68 7.79
C GLY A 192 15.58 -12.84 6.51
N LEU A 193 14.42 -12.50 5.94
CA LEU A 193 14.31 -11.77 4.67
C LEU A 193 14.28 -10.23 4.84
N LEU A 194 14.20 -9.72 6.07
CA LEU A 194 14.20 -8.28 6.35
C LEU A 194 15.60 -7.68 6.55
N GLY A 195 16.60 -8.51 6.82
CA GLY A 195 18.00 -8.09 7.06
C GLY A 195 18.84 -7.87 5.82
#